data_aca45ebb28ee0857b2afd204a7bfde53
#
_entry.id   aca45ebb28ee0857b2afd204a7bfde53
#
_cell.length_a   1.000
_cell.length_b   1.000
_cell.length_c   1.000
_cell.angle_alpha   90.00
_cell.angle_beta   90.00
_cell.angle_gamma   90.00
#
_symmetry.space_group_name_H-M   'P 1'
#
loop_
_entity.id
_entity.type
_entity.pdbx_description
1 polymer ?
#
loop_
_entity_poly.entity_id
_entity_poly.type
_entity_poly.pdbx_seq_one_letter_code
_entity_poly.pdbx_strand_id
1 'polypeptide(L)'
;MLGKKKRRIWLPLAVLLTGTVVAALDARLAVRYYRLETARVSAPVRIALLTDLHSCDYGEGQAGLLEAVAAEGPDVVLLGGDIVDDDARMDPERAYTAASALAASWPTYYVSGNHEFWSGEADAIKTALEARGVTVLEGACVPVAVDGQTIRLCGVDDPAAGEAVWRAQLARAAAQADPDLFTILLTHRPERVEAYRGRGFDLILAGHAHGGQWRLPGVVNGLLAPDQGLFPPYAGGRYELEGGTLIVSRGLARESTRVPRVFNRPELVIIDVTPAC
;
A
#
# COMPACT_ATOMS: atom_id res chain seq x y z
N MET A 1 14.81 -7.61 55.39
CA MET A 1 15.73 -7.63 54.24
C MET A 1 15.12 -8.18 52.94
N LEU A 2 13.94 -8.78 52.93
CA LEU A 2 13.27 -9.30 51.73
C LEU A 2 12.75 -8.20 50.75
N GLY A 3 12.46 -6.99 51.22
CA GLY A 3 11.89 -5.94 50.37
C GLY A 3 12.85 -5.33 49.33
N LYS A 4 14.15 -5.23 49.65
CA LYS A 4 15.15 -4.63 48.74
C LYS A 4 15.54 -5.55 47.55
N LYS A 5 15.53 -6.90 47.77
CA LYS A 5 15.82 -7.85 46.67
C LYS A 5 14.66 -7.94 45.68
N LYS A 6 13.40 -7.89 46.13
CA LYS A 6 12.23 -7.86 45.21
C LYS A 6 12.23 -6.60 44.36
N ARG A 7 12.49 -5.41 44.91
CA ARG A 7 12.56 -4.15 44.18
C ARG A 7 13.61 -4.14 43.04
N ARG A 8 14.75 -4.85 43.25
CA ARG A 8 15.82 -4.98 42.25
C ARG A 8 15.44 -5.79 41.01
N ILE A 9 14.46 -6.69 41.10
CA ILE A 9 14.00 -7.52 39.99
C ILE A 9 12.82 -6.86 39.27
N TRP A 10 11.92 -6.21 40.03
CA TRP A 10 10.74 -5.57 39.44
C TRP A 10 11.05 -4.33 38.60
N LEU A 11 12.08 -3.58 38.96
CA LEU A 11 12.44 -2.37 38.19
C LEU A 11 12.89 -2.70 36.75
N PRO A 12 13.85 -3.60 36.50
CA PRO A 12 14.25 -3.98 35.15
C PRO A 12 13.12 -4.65 34.38
N LEU A 13 12.28 -5.43 35.04
CA LEU A 13 11.10 -6.04 34.41
C LEU A 13 10.07 -4.97 33.97
N ALA A 14 9.81 -3.98 34.81
CA ALA A 14 8.92 -2.85 34.46
C ALA A 14 9.48 -2.02 33.31
N VAL A 15 10.78 -1.74 33.29
CA VAL A 15 11.44 -1.03 32.20
C VAL A 15 11.34 -1.82 30.89
N LEU A 16 11.59 -3.13 30.94
CA LEU A 16 11.45 -4.00 29.76
C LEU A 16 10.01 -4.01 29.24
N LEU A 17 9.03 -4.17 30.12
CA LEU A 17 7.61 -4.19 29.76
C LEU A 17 7.19 -2.84 29.13
N THR A 18 7.58 -1.72 29.76
CA THR A 18 7.28 -0.39 29.24
C THR A 18 7.94 -0.19 27.86
N GLY A 19 9.21 -0.56 27.71
CA GLY A 19 9.90 -0.49 26.41
C GLY A 19 9.22 -1.34 25.32
N THR A 20 8.77 -2.54 25.70
CA THR A 20 8.02 -3.42 24.78
C THR A 20 6.69 -2.81 24.36
N VAL A 21 5.93 -2.22 25.30
CA VAL A 21 4.65 -1.55 24.99
C VAL A 21 4.88 -0.35 24.08
N VAL A 22 5.87 0.48 24.35
CA VAL A 22 6.22 1.64 23.51
C VAL A 22 6.61 1.17 22.10
N ALA A 23 7.42 0.13 21.97
CA ALA A 23 7.79 -0.42 20.67
C ALA A 23 6.61 -1.07 19.94
N ALA A 24 5.71 -1.72 20.69
CA ALA A 24 4.53 -2.37 20.14
C ALA A 24 3.52 -1.36 19.56
N LEU A 25 3.38 -0.20 20.17
CA LEU A 25 2.44 0.85 19.79
C LEU A 25 3.09 1.98 18.96
N ASP A 26 4.31 1.78 18.45
CA ASP A 26 4.98 2.75 17.60
C ASP A 26 4.20 2.95 16.28
N ALA A 27 3.60 4.15 16.13
CA ALA A 27 2.82 4.54 14.95
C ALA A 27 3.57 5.50 14.02
N ARG A 28 4.89 5.67 14.19
CA ARG A 28 5.71 6.47 13.27
C ARG A 28 5.79 5.79 11.91
N LEU A 29 5.74 6.59 10.84
CA LEU A 29 5.91 6.10 9.48
C LEU A 29 7.22 5.29 9.35
N ALA A 30 7.15 4.16 8.69
CA ALA A 30 8.30 3.33 8.34
C ALA A 30 8.43 3.26 6.82
N VAL A 31 9.63 3.36 6.30
CA VAL A 31 9.89 3.05 4.89
C VAL A 31 10.29 1.59 4.78
N ARG A 32 9.72 0.88 3.80
CA ARG A 32 10.00 -0.53 3.51
C ARG A 32 10.46 -0.69 2.08
N TYR A 33 11.56 -1.41 1.90
CA TYR A 33 12.18 -1.60 0.60
C TYR A 33 12.00 -3.03 0.14
N TYR A 34 11.61 -3.17 -1.15
CA TYR A 34 11.59 -4.44 -1.86
C TYR A 34 12.42 -4.28 -3.14
N ARG A 35 13.13 -5.32 -3.52
CA ARG A 35 13.92 -5.35 -4.74
C ARG A 35 13.48 -6.50 -5.61
N LEU A 36 13.26 -6.22 -6.89
CA LEU A 36 13.00 -7.20 -7.94
C LEU A 36 14.08 -7.08 -9.00
N GLU A 37 14.60 -8.22 -9.44
CA GLU A 37 15.50 -8.29 -10.56
C GLU A 37 14.78 -8.98 -11.73
N THR A 38 14.81 -8.36 -12.92
CA THR A 38 14.12 -8.87 -14.10
C THR A 38 14.85 -8.48 -15.38
N ALA A 39 14.81 -9.35 -16.38
CA ALA A 39 15.32 -9.03 -17.72
C ALA A 39 14.38 -8.11 -18.54
N ARG A 40 13.20 -7.77 -18.01
CA ARG A 40 12.18 -6.95 -18.69
C ARG A 40 12.34 -5.45 -18.48
N VAL A 41 13.36 -5.02 -17.74
CA VAL A 41 13.76 -3.61 -17.62
C VAL A 41 15.21 -3.47 -18.02
N SER A 42 15.55 -2.37 -18.68
CA SER A 42 16.90 -2.06 -19.14
C SER A 42 17.62 -1.06 -18.23
N ALA A 43 16.88 -0.34 -17.39
CA ALA A 43 17.36 0.58 -16.38
C ALA A 43 16.58 0.41 -15.08
N PRO A 44 17.11 0.81 -13.92
CA PRO A 44 16.37 0.75 -12.66
C PRO A 44 15.08 1.57 -12.72
N VAL A 45 14.03 1.08 -12.05
CA VAL A 45 12.77 1.80 -11.85
C VAL A 45 12.45 1.79 -10.36
N ARG A 46 12.29 2.96 -9.76
CA ARG A 46 11.91 3.12 -8.35
C ARG A 46 10.44 3.53 -8.21
N ILE A 47 9.67 2.73 -7.53
CA ILE A 47 8.24 2.90 -7.34
C ILE A 47 7.97 3.21 -5.87
N ALA A 48 7.20 4.29 -5.60
CA ALA A 48 6.61 4.52 -4.27
C ALA A 48 5.16 4.03 -4.29
N LEU A 49 4.82 3.09 -3.41
CA LEU A 49 3.46 2.60 -3.21
C LEU A 49 2.90 3.11 -1.89
N LEU A 50 1.80 3.83 -1.98
CA LEU A 50 1.01 4.35 -0.88
C LEU A 50 -0.37 3.70 -0.93
N THR A 51 -0.79 3.07 0.16
CA THR A 51 -2.12 2.46 0.28
C THR A 51 -2.74 2.80 1.62
N ASP A 52 -4.05 2.69 1.73
CA ASP A 52 -4.76 2.76 3.00
C ASP A 52 -4.37 4.01 3.82
N LEU A 53 -4.35 5.18 3.18
CA LEU A 53 -4.09 6.46 3.85
C LEU A 53 -5.26 6.86 4.75
N HIS A 54 -6.50 6.54 4.32
CA HIS A 54 -7.74 6.81 5.07
C HIS A 54 -7.82 8.25 5.60
N SER A 55 -7.44 9.22 4.77
CA SER A 55 -7.41 10.63 5.15
C SER A 55 -6.65 10.91 6.46
N CYS A 56 -5.72 10.04 6.87
CA CYS A 56 -4.95 10.21 8.09
C CYS A 56 -4.03 11.43 8.05
N ASP A 57 -3.78 12.02 9.22
CA ASP A 57 -2.94 13.20 9.36
C ASP A 57 -1.46 12.81 9.46
N TYR A 58 -0.64 13.35 8.57
CA TYR A 58 0.82 13.22 8.56
C TYR A 58 1.53 14.56 8.78
N GLY A 59 0.88 15.47 9.51
CA GLY A 59 1.36 16.82 9.81
C GLY A 59 0.79 17.88 8.88
N GLU A 60 1.12 19.14 9.14
CA GLU A 60 0.60 20.27 8.36
C GLU A 60 0.89 20.07 6.87
N GLY A 61 -0.14 20.16 6.02
CA GLY A 61 -0.02 19.93 4.58
C GLY A 61 0.49 18.52 4.22
N GLN A 62 0.36 17.53 5.11
CA GLN A 62 0.87 16.15 4.94
C GLN A 62 2.40 16.07 4.85
N ALA A 63 3.11 17.05 5.40
CA ALA A 63 4.56 17.21 5.26
C ALA A 63 5.35 15.95 5.61
N GLY A 64 5.00 15.26 6.70
CA GLY A 64 5.73 14.05 7.12
C GLY A 64 5.66 12.89 6.12
N LEU A 65 4.55 12.76 5.38
CA LEU A 65 4.41 11.77 4.32
C LEU A 65 5.15 12.22 3.05
N LEU A 66 4.96 13.48 2.65
CA LEU A 66 5.56 14.04 1.44
C LEU A 66 7.08 14.09 1.52
N GLU A 67 7.64 14.47 2.67
CA GLU A 67 9.08 14.44 2.92
C GLU A 67 9.65 13.03 2.85
N ALA A 68 8.92 12.04 3.39
CA ALA A 68 9.34 10.65 3.32
C ALA A 68 9.37 10.14 1.86
N VAL A 69 8.38 10.49 1.03
CA VAL A 69 8.37 10.13 -0.40
C VAL A 69 9.48 10.86 -1.14
N ALA A 70 9.66 12.16 -0.90
CA ALA A 70 10.68 12.97 -1.57
C ALA A 70 12.11 12.51 -1.25
N ALA A 71 12.36 12.06 -0.01
CA ALA A 71 13.65 11.52 0.40
C ALA A 71 14.03 10.24 -0.37
N GLU A 72 13.05 9.50 -0.87
CA GLU A 72 13.27 8.27 -1.64
C GLU A 72 13.46 8.52 -3.13
N GLY A 73 13.00 9.67 -3.66
CA GLY A 73 13.13 10.06 -5.06
C GLY A 73 12.56 9.02 -6.03
N PRO A 74 11.26 8.67 -5.97
CA PRO A 74 10.68 7.68 -6.86
C PRO A 74 10.57 8.21 -8.29
N ASP A 75 10.53 7.31 -9.28
CA ASP A 75 10.21 7.62 -10.67
C ASP A 75 8.69 7.72 -10.88
N VAL A 76 7.94 6.97 -10.07
CA VAL A 76 6.48 6.87 -10.14
C VAL A 76 5.87 6.66 -8.77
N VAL A 77 4.71 7.27 -8.54
CA VAL A 77 3.93 7.11 -7.30
C VAL A 77 2.63 6.38 -7.60
N LEU A 78 2.32 5.35 -6.81
CA LEU A 78 1.13 4.53 -6.94
C LEU A 78 0.27 4.65 -5.68
N LEU A 79 -0.98 5.05 -5.86
CA LEU A 79 -2.00 5.14 -4.82
C LEU A 79 -2.92 3.91 -4.92
N GLY A 80 -2.72 2.94 -4.04
CA GLY A 80 -3.32 1.60 -4.16
C GLY A 80 -4.63 1.41 -3.38
N GLY A 81 -5.49 2.43 -3.36
CA GLY A 81 -6.83 2.39 -2.76
C GLY A 81 -6.87 2.75 -1.28
N ASP A 82 -8.08 3.00 -0.79
CA ASP A 82 -8.38 3.48 0.56
C ASP A 82 -7.55 4.72 0.92
N ILE A 83 -7.45 5.65 -0.02
CA ILE A 83 -6.76 6.93 0.17
C ILE A 83 -7.70 7.89 0.93
N VAL A 84 -8.99 7.89 0.56
CA VAL A 84 -10.06 8.61 1.26
C VAL A 84 -10.82 7.62 2.15
N ASP A 85 -11.16 8.03 3.38
CA ASP A 85 -11.96 7.22 4.31
C ASP A 85 -13.46 7.44 4.10
N ASP A 86 -14.30 6.43 4.40
CA ASP A 86 -15.77 6.55 4.43
C ASP A 86 -16.29 7.12 5.76
N ASP A 87 -15.44 7.23 6.79
CA ASP A 87 -15.83 7.86 8.06
C ASP A 87 -15.82 9.39 7.92
N ALA A 88 -17.00 10.01 8.04
CA ALA A 88 -17.16 11.45 7.94
C ALA A 88 -16.35 12.27 8.98
N ARG A 89 -15.73 11.61 9.97
CA ARG A 89 -14.81 12.27 10.92
C ARG A 89 -13.41 12.44 10.35
N MET A 90 -13.07 11.71 9.31
CA MET A 90 -11.80 11.82 8.61
C MET A 90 -11.92 12.88 7.51
N ASP A 91 -11.08 13.90 7.58
CA ASP A 91 -11.13 15.00 6.62
C ASP A 91 -10.55 14.58 5.26
N PRO A 92 -11.36 14.48 4.20
CA PRO A 92 -10.89 14.06 2.88
C PRO A 92 -9.87 15.03 2.25
N GLU A 93 -9.85 16.30 2.68
CA GLU A 93 -8.89 17.28 2.17
C GLU A 93 -7.43 16.89 2.49
N ARG A 94 -7.20 16.11 3.54
CA ARG A 94 -5.88 15.55 3.84
C ARG A 94 -5.40 14.60 2.74
N ALA A 95 -6.27 13.71 2.27
CA ALA A 95 -5.98 12.80 1.16
C ALA A 95 -5.76 13.57 -0.14
N TYR A 96 -6.62 14.54 -0.44
CA TYR A 96 -6.50 15.37 -1.64
C TYR A 96 -5.24 16.25 -1.62
N THR A 97 -4.86 16.79 -0.47
CA THR A 97 -3.60 17.55 -0.31
C THR A 97 -2.38 16.66 -0.61
N ALA A 98 -2.34 15.45 -0.05
CA ALA A 98 -1.27 14.51 -0.35
C ALA A 98 -1.22 14.17 -1.83
N ALA A 99 -2.36 13.77 -2.42
CA ALA A 99 -2.44 13.38 -3.82
C ALA A 99 -2.03 14.52 -4.78
N SER A 100 -2.48 15.75 -4.50
CA SER A 100 -2.12 16.93 -5.29
C SER A 100 -0.61 17.21 -5.26
N ALA A 101 0.00 17.17 -4.08
CA ALA A 101 1.42 17.42 -3.93
C ALA A 101 2.29 16.32 -4.58
N LEU A 102 1.85 15.06 -4.48
CA LEU A 102 2.50 13.93 -5.15
C LEU A 102 2.41 14.07 -6.67
N ALA A 103 1.22 14.34 -7.21
CA ALA A 103 1.01 14.50 -8.65
C ALA A 103 1.73 15.71 -9.25
N ALA A 104 1.95 16.76 -8.45
CA ALA A 104 2.75 17.92 -8.87
C ALA A 104 4.25 17.59 -9.03
N SER A 105 4.73 16.53 -8.38
CA SER A 105 6.16 16.18 -8.33
C SER A 105 6.50 14.93 -9.13
N TRP A 106 5.58 13.96 -9.24
CA TRP A 106 5.80 12.66 -9.90
C TRP A 106 4.58 12.22 -10.71
N PRO A 107 4.77 11.42 -11.78
CA PRO A 107 3.69 10.68 -12.39
C PRO A 107 2.97 9.85 -11.29
N THR A 108 1.70 10.16 -11.03
CA THR A 108 0.93 9.57 -9.94
C THR A 108 -0.31 8.87 -10.48
N TYR A 109 -0.48 7.62 -10.11
CA TYR A 109 -1.58 6.75 -10.55
C TYR A 109 -2.37 6.24 -9.37
N TYR A 110 -3.66 6.00 -9.59
CA TYR A 110 -4.59 5.62 -8.53
C TYR A 110 -5.53 4.50 -8.97
N VAL A 111 -5.83 3.61 -8.03
CA VAL A 111 -6.99 2.71 -8.06
C VAL A 111 -7.79 2.89 -6.78
N SER A 112 -9.10 2.63 -6.83
CA SER A 112 -9.95 2.70 -5.64
C SER A 112 -9.73 1.52 -4.70
N GLY A 113 -10.01 1.74 -3.42
CA GLY A 113 -10.25 0.71 -2.44
C GLY A 113 -11.75 0.61 -2.09
N ASN A 114 -12.08 -0.12 -1.04
CA ASN A 114 -13.48 -0.31 -0.65
C ASN A 114 -14.07 0.91 0.07
N HIS A 115 -13.29 1.66 0.82
CA HIS A 115 -13.77 2.83 1.55
C HIS A 115 -14.28 3.92 0.61
N GLU A 116 -13.66 4.14 -0.54
CA GLU A 116 -14.17 5.06 -1.54
C GLU A 116 -15.57 4.66 -2.06
N PHE A 117 -15.83 3.37 -2.23
CA PHE A 117 -17.18 2.90 -2.61
C PHE A 117 -18.16 2.92 -1.45
N TRP A 118 -17.73 2.61 -0.23
CA TRP A 118 -18.59 2.61 0.96
C TRP A 118 -19.03 4.01 1.35
N SER A 119 -18.23 5.03 1.05
CA SER A 119 -18.63 6.44 1.20
C SER A 119 -19.84 6.83 0.32
N GLY A 120 -20.06 6.09 -0.77
CA GLY A 120 -21.03 6.44 -1.80
C GLY A 120 -20.56 7.55 -2.76
N GLU A 121 -19.31 8.01 -2.63
CA GLU A 121 -18.77 9.16 -3.36
C GLU A 121 -17.61 8.76 -4.30
N ALA A 122 -17.44 7.47 -4.64
CA ALA A 122 -16.31 6.97 -5.40
C ALA A 122 -16.05 7.75 -6.69
N ASP A 123 -17.09 8.06 -7.48
CA ASP A 123 -16.95 8.80 -8.74
C ASP A 123 -16.53 10.26 -8.50
N ALA A 124 -17.04 10.90 -7.44
CA ALA A 124 -16.65 12.25 -7.05
C ALA A 124 -15.19 12.30 -6.58
N ILE A 125 -14.76 11.30 -5.80
CA ILE A 125 -13.37 11.15 -5.33
C ILE A 125 -12.43 10.98 -6.53
N LYS A 126 -12.74 10.09 -7.47
CA LYS A 126 -11.96 9.90 -8.70
C LYS A 126 -11.83 11.20 -9.50
N THR A 127 -12.95 11.87 -9.75
CA THR A 127 -12.97 13.17 -10.42
C THR A 127 -12.11 14.21 -9.71
N ALA A 128 -12.18 14.26 -8.38
CA ALA A 128 -11.38 15.17 -7.57
C ALA A 128 -9.88 14.86 -7.64
N LEU A 129 -9.48 13.60 -7.72
CA LEU A 129 -8.09 13.17 -7.89
C LEU A 129 -7.58 13.50 -9.31
N GLU A 130 -8.37 13.24 -10.34
CA GLU A 130 -8.05 13.61 -11.73
C GLU A 130 -7.85 15.11 -11.91
N ALA A 131 -8.71 15.93 -11.30
CA ALA A 131 -8.59 17.39 -11.31
C ALA A 131 -7.29 17.89 -10.62
N ARG A 132 -6.64 17.03 -9.83
CA ARG A 132 -5.35 17.29 -9.15
C ARG A 132 -4.15 16.67 -9.87
N GLY A 133 -4.35 16.14 -11.08
CA GLY A 133 -3.28 15.56 -11.89
C GLY A 133 -2.96 14.10 -11.63
N VAL A 134 -3.77 13.40 -10.86
CA VAL A 134 -3.64 11.95 -10.65
C VAL A 134 -4.31 11.21 -11.82
N THR A 135 -3.66 10.17 -12.34
CA THR A 135 -4.26 9.31 -13.37
C THR A 135 -5.04 8.17 -12.70
N VAL A 136 -6.34 8.13 -12.91
CA VAL A 136 -7.22 7.06 -12.38
C VAL A 136 -7.21 5.87 -13.32
N LEU A 137 -7.04 4.67 -12.78
CA LEU A 137 -7.01 3.41 -13.55
C LEU A 137 -8.24 2.56 -13.22
N GLU A 138 -9.04 2.27 -14.24
CA GLU A 138 -10.30 1.53 -14.13
C GLU A 138 -10.34 0.38 -15.15
N GLY A 139 -9.45 -0.59 -15.01
CA GLY A 139 -9.23 -1.67 -15.96
C GLY A 139 -8.45 -1.23 -17.20
N ALA A 140 -7.79 -0.08 -17.13
CA ALA A 140 -6.88 0.42 -18.16
C ALA A 140 -5.43 0.05 -17.83
N CYS A 141 -4.63 -0.10 -18.89
CA CYS A 141 -3.19 -0.14 -18.81
C CYS A 141 -2.61 1.06 -19.56
N VAL A 142 -1.62 1.72 -18.93
CA VAL A 142 -0.93 2.86 -19.50
C VAL A 142 0.57 2.60 -19.63
N PRO A 143 1.24 3.14 -20.63
CA PRO A 143 2.69 3.14 -20.69
C PRO A 143 3.24 4.17 -19.71
N VAL A 144 4.26 3.78 -18.94
CA VAL A 144 5.00 4.68 -18.04
C VAL A 144 6.46 4.72 -18.53
N ALA A 145 6.89 5.91 -18.96
CA ALA A 145 8.25 6.12 -19.43
C ALA A 145 9.17 6.43 -18.23
N VAL A 146 10.26 5.68 -18.06
CA VAL A 146 11.28 5.88 -17.04
C VAL A 146 12.65 5.62 -17.66
N ASP A 147 13.58 6.57 -17.56
CA ASP A 147 14.97 6.44 -18.01
C ASP A 147 15.13 5.85 -19.43
N GLY A 148 14.29 6.33 -20.37
CA GLY A 148 14.37 5.93 -21.79
C GLY A 148 13.79 4.54 -22.10
N GLN A 149 13.18 3.89 -21.12
CA GLN A 149 12.41 2.65 -21.29
C GLN A 149 10.94 2.87 -20.98
N THR A 150 10.11 1.91 -21.31
CA THR A 150 8.69 1.92 -21.01
C THR A 150 8.33 0.67 -20.19
N ILE A 151 7.65 0.86 -19.07
CA ILE A 151 6.96 -0.20 -18.35
C ILE A 151 5.45 -0.06 -18.56
N ARG A 152 4.70 -1.11 -18.30
CA ARG A 152 3.23 -1.09 -18.41
C ARG A 152 2.62 -1.12 -17.01
N LEU A 153 1.77 -0.14 -16.74
CA LEU A 153 1.02 -0.06 -15.48
C LEU A 153 -0.46 -0.27 -15.77
N CYS A 154 -1.02 -1.32 -15.21
CA CYS A 154 -2.44 -1.64 -15.23
C CYS A 154 -3.05 -1.39 -13.86
N GLY A 155 -4.33 -1.01 -13.81
CA GLY A 155 -5.03 -0.85 -12.54
C GLY A 155 -6.49 -1.29 -12.63
N VAL A 156 -7.04 -1.76 -11.51
CA VAL A 156 -8.44 -2.15 -11.40
C VAL A 156 -9.04 -1.57 -10.12
N ASP A 157 -10.31 -1.19 -10.19
CA ASP A 157 -11.08 -0.79 -9.02
C ASP A 157 -11.18 -1.91 -7.98
N ASP A 158 -11.62 -1.55 -6.77
CA ASP A 158 -11.99 -2.53 -5.75
C ASP A 158 -13.24 -3.32 -6.16
N PRO A 159 -13.39 -4.60 -5.78
CA PRO A 159 -14.61 -5.38 -5.98
C PRO A 159 -15.88 -4.74 -5.38
N ALA A 160 -15.77 -3.78 -4.47
CA ALA A 160 -16.88 -2.99 -3.95
C ALA A 160 -17.59 -2.17 -5.04
N ALA A 161 -16.94 -1.90 -6.18
CA ALA A 161 -17.59 -1.37 -7.39
C ALA A 161 -18.63 -2.32 -7.98
N GLY A 162 -18.64 -3.57 -7.54
CA GLY A 162 -19.43 -4.67 -8.04
C GLY A 162 -18.56 -5.75 -8.68
N GLU A 163 -18.78 -6.99 -8.29
CA GLU A 163 -17.96 -8.16 -8.72
C GLU A 163 -17.88 -8.28 -10.26
N ALA A 164 -18.99 -8.00 -10.98
CA ALA A 164 -19.02 -8.06 -12.45
C ALA A 164 -18.18 -6.95 -13.09
N VAL A 165 -18.22 -5.73 -12.53
CA VAL A 165 -17.43 -4.58 -12.98
C VAL A 165 -15.95 -4.89 -12.78
N TRP A 166 -15.57 -5.29 -11.57
CA TRP A 166 -14.20 -5.66 -11.25
C TRP A 166 -13.64 -6.76 -12.16
N ARG A 167 -14.42 -7.85 -12.39
CA ARG A 167 -13.99 -8.93 -13.30
C ARG A 167 -13.81 -8.44 -14.74
N ALA A 168 -14.69 -7.57 -15.22
CA ALA A 168 -14.57 -6.98 -16.55
C ALA A 168 -13.33 -6.08 -16.67
N GLN A 169 -13.06 -5.28 -15.64
CA GLN A 169 -11.85 -4.46 -15.57
C GLN A 169 -10.58 -5.30 -15.55
N LEU A 170 -10.54 -6.35 -14.72
CA LEU A 170 -9.39 -7.26 -14.64
C LEU A 170 -9.16 -8.00 -15.98
N ALA A 171 -10.23 -8.43 -16.65
CA ALA A 171 -10.11 -9.04 -17.96
C ALA A 171 -9.56 -8.09 -19.02
N ARG A 172 -9.99 -6.81 -19.00
CA ARG A 172 -9.47 -5.76 -19.89
C ARG A 172 -8.00 -5.47 -19.60
N ALA A 173 -7.61 -5.36 -18.31
CA ALA A 173 -6.23 -5.14 -17.91
C ALA A 173 -5.33 -6.31 -18.37
N ALA A 174 -5.76 -7.54 -18.12
CA ALA A 174 -5.03 -8.74 -18.54
C ALA A 174 -4.87 -8.85 -20.08
N ALA A 175 -5.90 -8.44 -20.84
CA ALA A 175 -5.82 -8.43 -22.31
C ALA A 175 -4.85 -7.36 -22.87
N GLN A 176 -4.46 -6.39 -22.04
CA GLN A 176 -3.50 -5.32 -22.38
C GLN A 176 -2.10 -5.58 -21.77
N ALA A 177 -1.93 -6.66 -20.98
CA ALA A 177 -0.60 -7.07 -20.53
C ALA A 177 0.27 -7.40 -21.74
N ASP A 178 1.49 -6.88 -21.71
CA ASP A 178 2.41 -6.99 -22.84
C ASP A 178 3.56 -7.92 -22.45
N PRO A 179 3.77 -9.04 -23.15
CA PRO A 179 4.83 -9.99 -22.80
C PRO A 179 6.24 -9.42 -22.97
N ASP A 180 6.40 -8.35 -23.76
CA ASP A 180 7.70 -7.72 -24.00
C ASP A 180 8.02 -6.59 -23.01
N LEU A 181 7.03 -6.13 -22.23
CA LEU A 181 7.18 -5.07 -21.24
C LEU A 181 7.04 -5.60 -19.81
N PHE A 182 7.77 -5.00 -18.88
CA PHE A 182 7.53 -5.23 -17.45
C PHE A 182 6.15 -4.68 -17.10
N THR A 183 5.23 -5.57 -16.72
CA THR A 183 3.82 -5.24 -16.50
C THR A 183 3.46 -5.29 -15.02
N ILE A 184 2.97 -4.18 -14.49
CA ILE A 184 2.52 -4.03 -13.10
C ILE A 184 0.99 -4.00 -13.06
N LEU A 185 0.39 -4.76 -12.14
CA LEU A 185 -1.00 -4.60 -11.75
C LEU A 185 -1.09 -3.87 -10.42
N LEU A 186 -1.71 -2.69 -10.40
CA LEU A 186 -2.13 -2.01 -9.19
C LEU A 186 -3.56 -2.42 -8.87
N THR A 187 -3.78 -2.89 -7.65
CA THR A 187 -5.09 -3.34 -7.14
C THR A 187 -5.15 -3.05 -5.64
N HIS A 188 -6.34 -3.17 -5.04
CA HIS A 188 -6.45 -2.98 -3.60
C HIS A 188 -6.43 -4.31 -2.82
N ARG A 189 -7.00 -5.39 -3.38
CA ARG A 189 -7.35 -6.65 -2.70
C ARG A 189 -6.31 -7.76 -2.87
N PRO A 190 -5.43 -8.01 -1.90
CA PRO A 190 -4.43 -9.08 -1.98
C PRO A 190 -5.03 -10.49 -1.91
N GLU A 191 -6.17 -10.67 -1.25
CA GLU A 191 -6.84 -11.97 -1.12
C GLU A 191 -7.43 -12.48 -2.44
N ARG A 192 -7.55 -11.59 -3.44
CA ARG A 192 -7.99 -11.97 -4.80
C ARG A 192 -6.85 -12.48 -5.69
N VAL A 193 -5.70 -12.80 -5.12
CA VAL A 193 -4.46 -13.19 -5.83
C VAL A 193 -4.69 -14.29 -6.87
N GLU A 194 -5.57 -15.25 -6.60
CA GLU A 194 -5.89 -16.32 -7.55
C GLU A 194 -6.53 -15.81 -8.85
N ALA A 195 -7.21 -14.66 -8.79
CA ALA A 195 -7.74 -14.02 -9.98
C ALA A 195 -6.68 -13.26 -10.78
N TYR A 196 -5.56 -12.88 -10.18
CA TYR A 196 -4.48 -12.15 -10.84
C TYR A 196 -3.42 -13.07 -11.44
N ARG A 197 -3.22 -14.24 -10.83
CA ARG A 197 -2.18 -15.21 -11.16
C ARG A 197 -2.28 -15.66 -12.62
N GLY A 198 -1.13 -15.77 -13.30
CA GLY A 198 -1.04 -16.28 -14.67
C GLY A 198 -1.65 -15.37 -15.75
N ARG A 199 -1.91 -14.09 -15.45
CA ARG A 199 -2.51 -13.13 -16.39
C ARG A 199 -1.51 -12.17 -17.06
N GLY A 200 -0.21 -12.46 -16.97
CA GLY A 200 0.84 -11.65 -17.61
C GLY A 200 1.31 -10.46 -16.78
N PHE A 201 0.97 -10.39 -15.49
CA PHE A 201 1.49 -9.38 -14.58
C PHE A 201 2.76 -9.87 -13.91
N ASP A 202 3.86 -9.13 -14.05
CA ASP A 202 5.15 -9.44 -13.41
C ASP A 202 5.17 -9.05 -11.95
N LEU A 203 4.50 -7.93 -11.62
CA LEU A 203 4.41 -7.38 -10.29
C LEU A 203 2.96 -7.00 -9.99
N ILE A 204 2.44 -7.47 -8.87
CA ILE A 204 1.11 -7.14 -8.36
C ILE A 204 1.31 -6.37 -7.07
N LEU A 205 0.68 -5.20 -6.96
CA LEU A 205 0.78 -4.31 -5.83
C LEU A 205 -0.60 -4.14 -5.19
N ALA A 206 -0.68 -4.36 -3.87
CA ALA A 206 -1.94 -4.30 -3.13
C ALA A 206 -1.78 -3.69 -1.73
N GLY A 207 -2.92 -3.31 -1.13
CA GLY A 207 -3.08 -2.81 0.24
C GLY A 207 -4.06 -3.64 1.05
N HIS A 208 -5.10 -2.97 1.62
CA HIS A 208 -6.28 -3.53 2.27
C HIS A 208 -6.06 -4.34 3.55
N ALA A 209 -4.98 -5.12 3.65
CA ALA A 209 -4.76 -6.05 4.74
C ALA A 209 -4.31 -5.38 6.05
N HIS A 210 -3.95 -4.11 6.04
CA HIS A 210 -3.43 -3.33 7.17
C HIS A 210 -2.36 -4.06 7.99
N GLY A 211 -1.55 -4.91 7.35
CA GLY A 211 -0.54 -5.73 8.02
C GLY A 211 -1.11 -6.75 9.00
N GLY A 212 -2.41 -7.09 8.87
CA GLY A 212 -3.11 -7.97 9.81
C GLY A 212 -3.25 -7.38 11.20
N GLN A 213 -3.30 -6.07 11.32
CA GLN A 213 -3.50 -5.21 12.49
C GLN A 213 -2.50 -5.44 13.64
N TRP A 214 -2.41 -6.65 14.19
CA TRP A 214 -1.46 -7.06 15.23
C TRP A 214 -0.47 -8.07 14.67
N ARG A 215 0.79 -7.85 14.96
CA ARG A 215 1.90 -8.69 14.49
C ARG A 215 2.76 -9.15 15.67
N LEU A 216 3.41 -10.28 15.51
CA LEU A 216 4.51 -10.68 16.38
C LEU A 216 5.73 -10.93 15.48
N PRO A 217 6.71 -10.03 15.47
CA PRO A 217 7.86 -10.11 14.57
C PRO A 217 8.52 -11.47 14.57
N GLY A 218 8.70 -12.06 13.38
CA GLY A 218 9.29 -13.40 13.21
C GLY A 218 8.40 -14.58 13.56
N VAL A 219 7.17 -14.36 14.08
CA VAL A 219 6.24 -15.43 14.49
C VAL A 219 4.89 -15.31 13.80
N VAL A 220 4.25 -14.12 13.86
CA VAL A 220 2.93 -13.89 13.27
C VAL A 220 3.01 -12.70 12.34
N ASN A 221 2.81 -12.94 11.04
CA ASN A 221 2.83 -11.88 10.01
C ASN A 221 1.59 -11.00 10.02
N GLY A 222 0.52 -11.40 10.67
CA GLY A 222 -0.71 -10.65 10.89
C GLY A 222 -1.70 -11.50 11.65
N LEU A 223 -2.45 -10.88 12.57
CA LEU A 223 -3.43 -11.62 13.37
C LEU A 223 -4.81 -11.67 12.69
N LEU A 224 -5.26 -10.54 12.16
CA LEU A 224 -6.60 -10.40 11.56
C LEU A 224 -6.56 -9.37 10.44
N ALA A 225 -6.95 -9.76 9.23
CA ALA A 225 -7.13 -8.83 8.11
C ALA A 225 -8.55 -8.91 7.56
N PRO A 226 -9.06 -7.79 6.99
CA PRO A 226 -10.33 -7.79 6.28
C PRO A 226 -10.33 -8.87 5.18
N ASP A 227 -11.48 -9.50 4.96
CA ASP A 227 -11.72 -10.50 3.92
C ASP A 227 -10.78 -11.74 3.92
N GLN A 228 -9.85 -11.82 4.89
CA GLN A 228 -8.94 -12.96 5.07
C GLN A 228 -9.11 -13.64 6.44
N GLY A 229 -9.73 -12.97 7.43
CA GLY A 229 -9.95 -13.51 8.76
C GLY A 229 -8.69 -13.60 9.60
N LEU A 230 -8.63 -14.60 10.51
CA LEU A 230 -7.51 -14.84 11.42
C LEU A 230 -6.32 -15.46 10.67
N PHE A 231 -5.11 -15.00 11.00
CA PHE A 231 -3.86 -15.45 10.40
C PHE A 231 -3.86 -15.33 8.87
N PRO A 232 -4.10 -14.12 8.34
CA PRO A 232 -4.26 -13.88 6.91
C PRO A 232 -3.02 -14.31 6.13
N PRO A 233 -3.18 -15.02 5.01
CA PRO A 233 -2.05 -15.44 4.18
C PRO A 233 -1.32 -14.26 3.54
N TYR A 234 -2.02 -13.15 3.24
CA TYR A 234 -1.48 -11.98 2.55
C TYR A 234 -1.62 -10.71 3.41
N ALA A 235 -1.04 -10.74 4.62
CA ALA A 235 -1.14 -9.61 5.56
C ALA A 235 -0.24 -8.42 5.20
N GLY A 236 0.90 -8.67 4.60
CA GLY A 236 1.90 -7.65 4.23
C GLY A 236 3.25 -8.29 3.96
N GLY A 237 3.98 -7.74 3.00
CA GLY A 237 5.27 -8.27 2.57
C GLY A 237 5.28 -8.71 1.10
N ARG A 238 6.32 -9.44 0.73
CA ARG A 238 6.53 -9.98 -0.61
C ARG A 238 6.17 -11.46 -0.65
N TYR A 239 5.46 -11.86 -1.70
CA TYR A 239 5.03 -13.23 -1.96
C TYR A 239 5.36 -13.59 -3.40
N GLU A 240 6.08 -14.70 -3.58
CA GLU A 240 6.37 -15.23 -4.91
C GLU A 240 5.15 -16.00 -5.43
N LEU A 241 4.78 -15.70 -6.65
CA LEU A 241 3.68 -16.34 -7.36
C LEU A 241 4.22 -17.08 -8.58
N GLU A 242 3.46 -18.01 -9.10
CA GLU A 242 3.74 -18.56 -10.41
C GLU A 242 3.59 -17.46 -11.47
N GLY A 243 4.71 -17.06 -12.09
CA GLY A 243 4.74 -16.05 -13.14
C GLY A 243 4.75 -14.60 -12.69
N GLY A 244 5.01 -14.31 -11.40
CA GLY A 244 5.10 -12.94 -10.91
C GLY A 244 5.33 -12.82 -9.41
N THR A 245 5.32 -11.60 -8.91
CA THR A 245 5.50 -11.28 -7.49
C THR A 245 4.31 -10.44 -7.00
N LEU A 246 3.77 -10.77 -5.83
CA LEU A 246 2.82 -9.92 -5.11
C LEU A 246 3.53 -9.19 -3.98
N ILE A 247 3.38 -7.87 -3.91
CA ILE A 247 3.77 -7.07 -2.75
C ILE A 247 2.51 -6.48 -2.12
N VAL A 248 2.33 -6.75 -0.83
CA VAL A 248 1.22 -6.22 -0.05
C VAL A 248 1.75 -5.19 0.93
N SER A 249 1.31 -3.95 0.78
CA SER A 249 1.57 -2.88 1.73
C SER A 249 0.76 -3.09 3.01
N ARG A 250 1.34 -2.68 4.15
CA ARG A 250 0.62 -2.65 5.42
C ARG A 250 -0.19 -1.37 5.61
N GLY A 251 -0.12 -0.48 4.63
CA GLY A 251 -0.89 0.75 4.59
C GLY A 251 -0.42 1.84 5.54
N LEU A 252 -0.94 3.02 5.31
CA LEU A 252 -0.61 4.28 6.00
C LEU A 252 -1.59 4.60 7.14
N ALA A 253 -2.68 3.84 7.31
CA ALA A 253 -3.70 4.10 8.32
C ALA A 253 -3.11 4.21 9.73
N ARG A 254 -3.55 5.21 10.48
CA ARG A 254 -3.13 5.52 11.85
C ARG A 254 -4.35 5.69 12.75
N GLU A 255 -4.86 6.94 12.86
CA GLU A 255 -5.99 7.30 13.71
C GLU A 255 -7.36 6.89 13.16
N SER A 256 -7.46 6.53 11.88
CA SER A 256 -8.70 6.01 11.28
C SER A 256 -9.11 4.66 11.85
N THR A 257 -8.18 3.87 12.36
CA THR A 257 -8.49 2.54 12.91
C THR A 257 -8.94 2.62 14.38
N ARG A 258 -10.04 1.93 14.71
CA ARG A 258 -10.55 1.86 16.11
C ARG A 258 -9.67 1.01 17.03
N VAL A 259 -8.93 0.07 16.45
CA VAL A 259 -8.04 -0.84 17.17
C VAL A 259 -6.61 -0.44 16.85
N PRO A 260 -5.76 -0.18 17.85
CA PRO A 260 -4.38 0.24 17.58
C PRO A 260 -3.60 -0.86 16.86
N ARG A 261 -2.68 -0.45 16.00
CA ARG A 261 -1.68 -1.34 15.41
C ARG A 261 -0.69 -1.81 16.49
N VAL A 262 -0.32 -3.08 16.50
CA VAL A 262 0.65 -3.66 17.47
C VAL A 262 1.81 -4.29 16.71
N PHE A 263 3.04 -3.79 16.94
CA PHE A 263 4.24 -4.13 16.18
C PHE A 263 4.06 -4.00 14.66
N ASN A 264 3.24 -3.07 14.25
CA ASN A 264 2.76 -2.92 12.88
C ASN A 264 2.68 -1.43 12.49
N ARG A 265 3.85 -0.83 12.33
CA ARG A 265 3.95 0.59 11.95
C ARG A 265 3.31 0.83 10.58
N PRO A 266 2.66 2.00 10.38
CA PRO A 266 2.30 2.47 9.04
C PRO A 266 3.52 2.46 8.13
N GLU A 267 3.34 2.13 6.84
CA GLU A 267 4.49 2.05 5.96
C GLU A 267 4.28 2.71 4.60
N LEU A 268 5.31 3.40 4.16
CA LEU A 268 5.58 3.74 2.78
C LEU A 268 6.39 2.59 2.17
N VAL A 269 5.94 2.05 1.05
CA VAL A 269 6.65 0.96 0.37
C VAL A 269 7.42 1.51 -0.82
N ILE A 270 8.71 1.20 -0.89
CA ILE A 270 9.59 1.51 -2.01
C ILE A 270 9.97 0.22 -2.71
N ILE A 271 9.78 0.17 -4.02
CA ILE A 271 10.12 -1.00 -4.82
C ILE A 271 11.16 -0.59 -5.87
N ASP A 272 12.34 -1.19 -5.78
CA ASP A 272 13.40 -1.07 -6.78
C ASP A 272 13.30 -2.26 -7.75
N VAL A 273 12.92 -1.99 -8.99
CA VAL A 273 12.97 -2.96 -10.09
C VAL A 273 14.25 -2.71 -10.85
N THR A 274 15.11 -3.72 -10.96
CA THR A 274 16.44 -3.58 -11.56
C THR A 274 16.66 -4.61 -12.67
N PRO A 275 17.49 -4.29 -13.69
CA PRO A 275 17.87 -5.27 -14.67
C PRO A 275 18.50 -6.51 -14.03
N ALA A 276 18.12 -7.70 -14.50
CA ALA A 276 18.83 -8.93 -14.17
C ALA A 276 20.20 -8.93 -14.87
N CYS A 277 21.23 -9.41 -14.17
CA CYS A 277 22.60 -9.54 -14.73
C CYS A 277 22.67 -10.64 -15.78
#